data_f8b56a54ff28bdea3c2e09ae5add622b
#
_entry.id   f8b56a54ff28bdea3c2e09ae5add622b
#
_cell.length_a   1.000
_cell.length_b   1.000
_cell.length_c   1.000
_cell.angle_alpha   90.00
_cell.angle_beta   90.00
_cell.angle_gamma   90.00
#
_symmetry.space_group_name_H-M   'P 1'
#
loop_
_entity.id
_entity.type
_entity.pdbx_description
1 polymer ?
#
loop_
_entity_poly.entity_id
_entity_poly.type
_entity_poly.pdbx_seq_one_letter_code
_entity_poly.pdbx_strand_id
1 'polypeptide(L)'
;MKNFKTIVLCFLIAMFTSSCSSTQQAAFYNSLSKSTVYLKSSSSYITQVVLSQETSVEKRAKSAQIIYDVSYVIENLTVADDISVEAFSNIISKYIPSSSIWNDFAMNIILLYGDFYSQSAQLEESSRRKILISALNRISSGCKSASSKYL
;
A
#
# COMPACT_ATOMS: atom_id res chain seq x y z
N MET A 1 50.80 18.38 -8.41
CA MET A 1 49.76 18.78 -7.42
C MET A 1 48.33 18.74 -7.97
N LYS A 2 48.06 18.68 -9.27
CA LYS A 2 46.69 18.58 -9.85
C LYS A 2 46.01 17.23 -9.60
N ASN A 3 46.76 16.12 -9.59
CA ASN A 3 46.19 14.76 -9.47
C ASN A 3 45.70 14.39 -8.04
N PHE A 4 46.23 15.05 -7.00
CA PHE A 4 45.84 14.77 -5.61
C PHE A 4 44.44 15.26 -5.30
N LYS A 5 44.02 16.42 -5.84
CA LYS A 5 42.65 16.95 -5.65
C LYS A 5 41.59 16.07 -6.34
N THR A 6 41.92 15.52 -7.50
CA THR A 6 41.03 14.63 -8.25
C THR A 6 40.85 13.30 -7.54
N ILE A 7 41.91 12.74 -6.95
CA ILE A 7 41.83 11.48 -6.16
C ILE A 7 41.01 11.66 -4.90
N VAL A 8 41.19 12.78 -4.18
CA VAL A 8 40.42 13.08 -2.97
C VAL A 8 38.92 13.29 -3.31
N LEU A 9 38.62 13.96 -4.43
CA LEU A 9 37.24 14.15 -4.88
C LEU A 9 36.56 12.84 -5.27
N CYS A 10 37.26 11.91 -5.96
CA CYS A 10 36.77 10.59 -6.29
C CYS A 10 36.53 9.74 -5.03
N PHE A 11 37.40 9.84 -4.01
CA PHE A 11 37.23 9.16 -2.74
C PHE A 11 36.02 9.69 -1.94
N LEU A 12 35.81 10.99 -1.94
CA LEU A 12 34.61 11.61 -1.32
C LEU A 12 33.32 11.18 -2.01
N ILE A 13 33.31 11.18 -3.36
CA ILE A 13 32.14 10.72 -4.13
C ILE A 13 31.88 9.22 -3.87
N ALA A 14 32.93 8.38 -3.80
CA ALA A 14 32.78 6.96 -3.48
C ALA A 14 32.26 6.71 -2.06
N MET A 15 32.57 7.57 -1.08
CA MET A 15 31.99 7.49 0.27
C MET A 15 30.50 7.90 0.33
N PHE A 16 30.05 8.77 -0.58
CA PHE A 16 28.63 9.14 -0.66
C PHE A 16 27.78 8.17 -1.49
N THR A 17 28.40 7.34 -2.33
CA THR A 17 27.72 6.27 -3.08
C THR A 17 27.76 4.92 -2.37
N SER A 18 28.44 4.81 -1.22
CA SER A 18 28.45 3.59 -0.43
C SER A 18 27.10 3.41 0.27
N SER A 19 26.24 2.65 -0.41
CA SER A 19 25.19 1.80 0.16
C SER A 19 24.73 2.22 1.56
N CYS A 20 23.47 2.56 1.70
CA CYS A 20 22.78 2.44 3.01
C CYS A 20 23.30 1.16 3.67
N SER A 21 23.96 1.29 4.81
CA SER A 21 24.50 0.11 5.48
C SER A 21 23.37 -0.88 5.72
N SER A 22 23.64 -2.18 5.72
CA SER A 22 22.62 -3.22 5.98
C SER A 22 21.82 -2.92 7.25
N THR A 23 22.43 -2.27 8.22
CA THR A 23 21.80 -1.80 9.46
C THR A 23 20.76 -0.69 9.20
N GLN A 24 21.04 0.25 8.31
CA GLN A 24 20.08 1.32 7.94
C GLN A 24 18.91 0.75 7.14
N GLN A 25 19.15 -0.16 6.21
CA GLN A 25 18.11 -0.90 5.48
C GLN A 25 17.21 -1.68 6.44
N ALA A 26 17.79 -2.39 7.41
CA ALA A 26 17.03 -3.13 8.41
C ALA A 26 16.20 -2.21 9.32
N ALA A 27 16.77 -1.08 9.76
CA ALA A 27 16.05 -0.11 10.59
C ALA A 27 14.89 0.52 9.82
N PHE A 28 15.09 0.87 8.55
CA PHE A 28 14.06 1.43 7.67
C PHE A 28 12.95 0.41 7.38
N TYR A 29 13.32 -0.84 7.05
CA TYR A 29 12.35 -1.93 6.89
C TYR A 29 11.49 -2.13 8.15
N ASN A 30 12.11 -2.15 9.33
CA ASN A 30 11.41 -2.31 10.61
C ASN A 30 10.44 -1.13 10.88
N SER A 31 10.83 0.08 10.52
CA SER A 31 9.96 1.28 10.63
C SER A 31 8.73 1.15 9.73
N LEU A 32 8.93 0.83 8.44
CA LEU A 32 7.84 0.61 7.49
C LEU A 32 6.96 -0.58 7.91
N SER A 33 7.55 -1.68 8.38
CA SER A 33 6.80 -2.84 8.86
C SER A 33 5.85 -2.48 10.00
N LYS A 34 6.29 -1.65 10.94
CA LYS A 34 5.42 -1.13 12.02
C LYS A 34 4.30 -0.24 11.47
N SER A 35 4.59 0.58 10.46
CA SER A 35 3.59 1.48 9.87
C SER A 35 2.50 0.72 9.10
N THR A 36 2.72 -0.53 8.67
CA THR A 36 1.68 -1.33 8.00
C THR A 36 0.44 -1.53 8.88
N VAL A 37 0.56 -1.45 10.21
CA VAL A 37 -0.58 -1.55 11.14
C VAL A 37 -1.59 -0.44 10.88
N TYR A 38 -1.11 0.77 10.55
CA TYR A 38 -1.98 1.91 10.23
C TYR A 38 -2.78 1.69 8.94
N LEU A 39 -2.26 0.93 7.98
CA LEU A 39 -2.96 0.61 6.74
C LEU A 39 -4.26 -0.15 7.00
N LYS A 40 -4.26 -1.08 7.97
CA LYS A 40 -5.48 -1.79 8.38
C LYS A 40 -6.51 -0.84 8.98
N SER A 41 -6.09 0.05 9.88
CA SER A 41 -6.99 1.01 10.52
C SER A 41 -7.54 2.02 9.52
N SER A 42 -6.68 2.54 8.63
CA SER A 42 -7.08 3.51 7.60
C SER A 42 -8.04 2.90 6.58
N SER A 43 -7.76 1.71 6.06
CA SER A 43 -8.65 1.03 5.12
C SER A 43 -9.99 0.65 5.76
N SER A 44 -9.98 0.24 7.03
CA SER A 44 -11.21 -0.01 7.80
C SER A 44 -12.03 1.27 7.96
N TYR A 45 -11.37 2.40 8.27
CA TYR A 45 -12.04 3.70 8.39
C TYR A 45 -12.63 4.17 7.06
N ILE A 46 -11.87 4.12 5.97
CA ILE A 46 -12.35 4.46 4.61
C ILE A 46 -13.60 3.63 4.28
N THR A 47 -13.56 2.33 4.54
CA THR A 47 -14.69 1.43 4.32
C THR A 47 -15.92 1.84 5.15
N GLN A 48 -15.74 2.14 6.43
CA GLN A 48 -16.84 2.57 7.30
C GLN A 48 -17.46 3.89 6.83
N VAL A 49 -16.64 4.86 6.42
CA VAL A 49 -17.12 6.14 5.89
C VAL A 49 -18.01 5.92 4.67
N VAL A 50 -17.56 5.10 3.71
CA VAL A 50 -18.34 4.80 2.51
C VAL A 50 -19.66 4.08 2.86
N LEU A 51 -19.60 3.06 3.71
CA LEU A 51 -20.81 2.33 4.11
C LEU A 51 -21.80 3.19 4.93
N SER A 52 -21.31 4.19 5.66
CA SER A 52 -22.17 5.11 6.41
C SER A 52 -22.95 6.08 5.51
N GLN A 53 -22.52 6.31 4.29
CA GLN A 53 -23.22 7.16 3.32
C GLN A 53 -24.42 6.44 2.67
N GLU A 54 -24.49 5.12 2.78
CA GLU A 54 -25.63 4.35 2.29
C GLU A 54 -26.86 4.51 3.21
N THR A 55 -27.94 4.99 2.63
CA THR A 55 -29.15 5.42 3.37
C THR A 55 -30.03 4.27 3.81
N SER A 56 -29.97 3.11 3.17
CA SER A 56 -30.75 1.93 3.53
C SER A 56 -29.88 0.76 3.96
N VAL A 57 -30.40 -0.09 4.85
CA VAL A 57 -29.73 -1.30 5.33
C VAL A 57 -29.39 -2.23 4.15
N GLU A 58 -30.34 -2.39 3.22
CA GLU A 58 -30.15 -3.26 2.04
C GLU A 58 -29.00 -2.75 1.12
N LYS A 59 -28.99 -1.44 0.83
CA LYS A 59 -27.90 -0.86 0.02
C LYS A 59 -26.56 -0.99 0.73
N ARG A 60 -26.54 -0.76 2.04
CA ARG A 60 -25.34 -0.90 2.85
C ARG A 60 -24.79 -2.32 2.84
N ALA A 61 -25.68 -3.33 2.95
CA ALA A 61 -25.28 -4.73 2.85
C ALA A 61 -24.72 -5.08 1.45
N LYS A 62 -25.34 -4.61 0.37
CA LYS A 62 -24.83 -4.78 -0.99
C LYS A 62 -23.46 -4.14 -1.17
N SER A 63 -23.28 -2.90 -0.68
CA SER A 63 -22.02 -2.18 -0.72
C SER A 63 -20.95 -2.90 0.13
N ALA A 64 -21.32 -3.40 1.29
CA ALA A 64 -20.43 -4.20 2.14
C ALA A 64 -19.97 -5.48 1.43
N GLN A 65 -20.86 -6.17 0.70
CA GLN A 65 -20.50 -7.35 -0.07
C GLN A 65 -19.47 -7.02 -1.16
N ILE A 66 -19.67 -5.94 -1.92
CA ILE A 66 -18.72 -5.52 -2.94
C ILE A 66 -17.33 -5.26 -2.33
N ILE A 67 -17.25 -4.52 -1.22
CA ILE A 67 -15.98 -4.25 -0.55
C ILE A 67 -15.34 -5.54 -0.03
N TYR A 68 -16.15 -6.44 0.52
CA TYR A 68 -15.69 -7.73 1.00
C TYR A 68 -15.08 -8.56 -0.14
N ASP A 69 -15.73 -8.61 -1.30
CA ASP A 69 -15.23 -9.30 -2.49
C ASP A 69 -13.95 -8.66 -3.03
N VAL A 70 -13.90 -7.32 -3.09
CA VAL A 70 -12.69 -6.57 -3.47
C VAL A 70 -11.53 -6.89 -2.54
N SER A 71 -11.78 -7.10 -1.25
CA SER A 71 -10.72 -7.44 -0.30
C SER A 71 -10.05 -8.78 -0.64
N TYR A 72 -10.77 -9.77 -1.15
CA TYR A 72 -10.18 -11.01 -1.63
C TYR A 72 -9.35 -10.82 -2.90
N VAL A 73 -9.81 -9.92 -3.78
CA VAL A 73 -9.04 -9.61 -5.00
C VAL A 73 -7.72 -8.93 -4.64
N ILE A 74 -7.72 -8.06 -3.62
CA ILE A 74 -6.49 -7.46 -3.09
C ILE A 74 -5.56 -8.53 -2.49
N GLU A 75 -6.10 -9.51 -1.76
CA GLU A 75 -5.30 -10.64 -1.25
C GLU A 75 -4.65 -11.44 -2.39
N ASN A 76 -5.36 -11.66 -3.48
CA ASN A 76 -4.82 -12.39 -4.63
C ASN A 76 -3.66 -11.66 -5.32
N LEU A 77 -3.57 -10.34 -5.20
CA LEU A 77 -2.40 -9.59 -5.69
C LEU A 77 -1.10 -9.97 -4.96
N THR A 78 -1.17 -10.45 -3.73
CA THR A 78 0.03 -10.80 -2.96
C THR A 78 0.83 -11.95 -3.58
N VAL A 79 0.20 -12.76 -4.39
CA VAL A 79 0.83 -13.87 -5.13
C VAL A 79 1.08 -13.54 -6.61
N ALA A 80 0.66 -12.37 -7.08
CA ALA A 80 0.92 -11.91 -8.44
C ALA A 80 2.38 -11.50 -8.61
N ASP A 81 2.88 -11.56 -9.84
CA ASP A 81 4.23 -11.09 -10.17
C ASP A 81 4.31 -9.56 -10.09
N ASP A 82 3.27 -8.88 -10.55
CA ASP A 82 3.16 -7.42 -10.50
C ASP A 82 2.26 -6.96 -9.34
N ILE A 83 2.87 -6.24 -8.42
CA ILE A 83 2.22 -5.58 -7.26
C ILE A 83 2.41 -4.06 -7.31
N SER A 84 2.59 -3.50 -8.51
CA SER A 84 2.68 -2.04 -8.71
C SER A 84 1.39 -1.33 -8.33
N VAL A 85 1.48 -0.02 -8.15
CA VAL A 85 0.29 0.83 -7.92
C VAL A 85 -0.66 0.77 -9.11
N GLU A 86 -0.11 0.64 -10.33
CA GLU A 86 -0.91 0.52 -11.55
C GLU A 86 -1.71 -0.80 -11.57
N ALA A 87 -1.06 -1.94 -11.28
CA ALA A 87 -1.74 -3.22 -11.16
C ALA A 87 -2.84 -3.20 -10.09
N PHE A 88 -2.55 -2.61 -8.93
CA PHE A 88 -3.51 -2.42 -7.85
C PHE A 88 -4.70 -1.55 -8.28
N SER A 89 -4.43 -0.39 -8.91
CA SER A 89 -5.45 0.53 -9.41
C SER A 89 -6.36 -0.12 -10.44
N ASN A 90 -5.79 -0.85 -11.40
CA ASN A 90 -6.55 -1.55 -12.43
C ASN A 90 -7.50 -2.59 -11.84
N ILE A 91 -7.05 -3.30 -10.82
CA ILE A 91 -7.90 -4.28 -10.13
C ILE A 91 -9.01 -3.58 -9.37
N ILE A 92 -8.71 -2.57 -8.55
CA ILE A 92 -9.72 -1.83 -7.79
C ILE A 92 -10.78 -1.27 -8.76
N SER A 93 -10.36 -0.60 -9.81
CA SER A 93 -11.27 0.01 -10.80
C SER A 93 -12.17 -1.00 -11.54
N LYS A 94 -11.71 -2.24 -11.71
CA LYS A 94 -12.47 -3.29 -12.39
C LYS A 94 -13.64 -3.81 -11.56
N TYR A 95 -13.50 -3.86 -10.23
CA TYR A 95 -14.47 -4.47 -9.34
C TYR A 95 -15.38 -3.47 -8.63
N ILE A 96 -15.07 -2.19 -8.72
CA ILE A 96 -15.83 -1.13 -8.05
C ILE A 96 -16.79 -0.46 -9.03
N PRO A 97 -18.08 -0.26 -8.66
CA PRO A 97 -19.06 0.45 -9.50
C PRO A 97 -18.65 1.90 -9.75
N SER A 98 -18.98 2.41 -10.96
CA SER A 98 -18.73 3.79 -11.33
C SER A 98 -19.80 4.71 -10.74
N SER A 99 -19.60 5.19 -9.51
CA SER A 99 -20.40 6.25 -8.89
C SER A 99 -19.52 7.10 -7.96
N SER A 100 -20.01 8.27 -7.54
CA SER A 100 -19.20 9.20 -6.73
C SER A 100 -18.68 8.57 -5.43
N ILE A 101 -19.53 7.88 -4.68
CA ILE A 101 -19.16 7.22 -3.42
C ILE A 101 -18.07 6.16 -3.66
N TRP A 102 -18.20 5.39 -4.73
CA TRP A 102 -17.25 4.34 -5.09
C TRP A 102 -15.94 4.89 -5.63
N ASN A 103 -16.00 6.02 -6.38
CA ASN A 103 -14.78 6.71 -6.82
C ASN A 103 -13.97 7.22 -5.63
N ASP A 104 -14.64 7.76 -4.59
CA ASP A 104 -13.97 8.21 -3.38
C ASP A 104 -13.34 7.04 -2.62
N PHE A 105 -14.04 5.91 -2.51
CA PHE A 105 -13.49 4.69 -1.93
C PHE A 105 -12.24 4.23 -2.70
N ALA A 106 -12.37 4.05 -4.01
CA ALA A 106 -11.29 3.58 -4.87
C ALA A 106 -10.07 4.50 -4.78
N MET A 107 -10.28 5.80 -4.94
CA MET A 107 -9.21 6.80 -4.87
C MET A 107 -8.47 6.74 -3.53
N ASN A 108 -9.18 6.74 -2.41
CA ASN A 108 -8.54 6.73 -1.09
C ASN A 108 -7.78 5.44 -0.82
N ILE A 109 -8.28 4.27 -1.25
CA ILE A 109 -7.57 2.99 -1.11
C ILE A 109 -6.33 2.94 -2.01
N ILE A 110 -6.41 3.44 -3.25
CA ILE A 110 -5.27 3.51 -4.18
C ILE A 110 -4.20 4.46 -3.66
N LEU A 111 -4.58 5.63 -3.16
CA LEU A 111 -3.65 6.60 -2.57
C LEU A 111 -2.96 6.02 -1.34
N LEU A 112 -3.70 5.35 -0.46
CA LEU A 112 -3.16 4.71 0.73
C LEU A 112 -2.06 3.68 0.39
N TYR A 113 -2.29 2.87 -0.65
CA TYR A 113 -1.28 1.93 -1.14
C TYR A 113 -0.14 2.63 -1.85
N GLY A 114 -0.44 3.62 -2.70
CA GLY A 114 0.55 4.38 -3.47
C GLY A 114 1.56 5.12 -2.61
N ASP A 115 1.10 5.75 -1.54
CA ASP A 115 1.97 6.43 -0.58
C ASP A 115 2.92 5.43 0.08
N PHE A 116 2.41 4.27 0.49
CA PHE A 116 3.23 3.23 1.09
C PHE A 116 4.21 2.61 0.08
N TYR A 117 3.77 2.38 -1.15
CA TYR A 117 4.59 1.90 -2.27
C TYR A 117 5.77 2.85 -2.53
N SER A 118 5.50 4.16 -2.57
CA SER A 118 6.53 5.18 -2.77
C SER A 118 7.56 5.21 -1.64
N GLN A 119 7.10 5.13 -0.39
CA GLN A 119 7.99 5.07 0.77
C GLN A 119 8.89 3.82 0.73
N SER A 120 8.40 2.70 0.22
CA SER A 120 9.17 1.45 0.14
C SER A 120 10.27 1.47 -0.94
N ALA A 121 10.32 2.49 -1.82
CA ALA A 121 11.24 2.56 -2.95
C ALA A 121 12.74 2.54 -2.56
N GLN A 122 13.06 2.90 -1.31
CA GLN A 122 14.44 2.89 -0.79
C GLN A 122 14.90 1.50 -0.33
N LEU A 123 14.01 0.52 -0.26
CA LEU A 123 14.35 -0.85 0.13
C LEU A 123 14.89 -1.64 -1.06
N GLU A 124 15.74 -2.62 -0.76
CA GLU A 124 16.12 -3.65 -1.73
C GLU A 124 14.89 -4.43 -2.21
N GLU A 125 14.91 -4.90 -3.46
CA GLU A 125 13.77 -5.53 -4.15
C GLU A 125 13.09 -6.61 -3.31
N SER A 126 13.85 -7.54 -2.72
CA SER A 126 13.30 -8.64 -1.93
C SER A 126 12.62 -8.17 -0.64
N SER A 127 13.16 -7.17 0.02
CA SER A 127 12.60 -6.55 1.23
C SER A 127 11.39 -5.68 0.89
N ARG A 128 11.49 -4.94 -0.21
CA ARG A 128 10.40 -4.14 -0.75
C ARG A 128 9.18 -5.00 -1.06
N ARG A 129 9.36 -6.10 -1.78
CA ARG A 129 8.26 -7.01 -2.10
C ARG A 129 7.58 -7.56 -0.84
N LYS A 130 8.34 -8.00 0.15
CA LYS A 130 7.78 -8.51 1.42
C LYS A 130 6.92 -7.47 2.13
N ILE A 131 7.39 -6.22 2.21
CA ILE A 131 6.67 -5.16 2.90
C ILE A 131 5.42 -4.74 2.13
N LEU A 132 5.45 -4.74 0.80
CA LEU A 132 4.30 -4.44 -0.06
C LEU A 132 3.22 -5.53 0.04
N ILE A 133 3.60 -6.80 0.07
CA ILE A 133 2.69 -7.92 0.35
C ILE A 133 2.02 -7.74 1.73
N SER A 134 2.80 -7.37 2.75
CA SER A 134 2.25 -7.07 4.08
C SER A 134 1.26 -5.90 4.03
N ALA A 135 1.56 -4.86 3.26
CA ALA A 135 0.68 -3.70 3.09
C ALA A 135 -0.66 -4.10 2.44
N LEU A 136 -0.63 -4.85 1.35
CA LEU A 136 -1.82 -5.36 0.67
C LEU A 136 -2.69 -6.20 1.61
N ASN A 137 -2.08 -7.13 2.35
CA ASN A 137 -2.78 -7.95 3.34
C ASN A 137 -3.43 -7.12 4.46
N ARG A 138 -2.77 -6.03 4.90
CA ARG A 138 -3.33 -5.12 5.91
C ARG A 138 -4.50 -4.31 5.36
N ILE A 139 -4.39 -3.79 4.15
CA ILE A 139 -5.49 -3.07 3.48
C ILE A 139 -6.69 -4.00 3.29
N SER A 140 -6.48 -5.20 2.73
CA SER A 140 -7.54 -6.20 2.59
C SER A 140 -8.20 -6.52 3.93
N SER A 141 -7.41 -6.83 4.96
CA SER A 141 -7.92 -7.14 6.30
C SER A 141 -8.74 -6.01 6.91
N GLY A 142 -8.39 -4.74 6.66
CA GLY A 142 -9.15 -3.58 7.11
C GLY A 142 -10.50 -3.47 6.41
N CYS A 143 -10.53 -3.59 5.08
CA CYS A 143 -11.74 -3.59 4.28
C CYS A 143 -12.67 -4.75 4.68
N LYS A 144 -12.13 -5.96 4.77
CA LYS A 144 -12.87 -7.17 5.17
C LYS A 144 -13.48 -7.04 6.56
N SER A 145 -12.69 -6.59 7.54
CA SER A 145 -13.15 -6.43 8.93
C SER A 145 -14.24 -5.36 9.08
N ALA A 146 -14.21 -4.30 8.28
CA ALA A 146 -15.22 -3.26 8.34
C ALA A 146 -16.52 -3.67 7.63
N SER A 147 -16.42 -4.29 6.45
CA SER A 147 -17.58 -4.72 5.66
C SER A 147 -18.33 -5.89 6.29
N SER A 148 -17.63 -6.87 6.88
CA SER A 148 -18.23 -8.04 7.52
C SER A 148 -19.25 -7.73 8.65
N LYS A 149 -19.25 -6.51 9.18
CA LYS A 149 -20.23 -6.06 10.18
C LYS A 149 -21.63 -5.84 9.60
N TYR A 150 -21.75 -5.78 8.29
CA TYR A 150 -23.00 -5.47 7.58
C TYR A 150 -23.47 -6.62 6.67
N LEU A 151 -22.74 -7.74 6.70
CA LEU A 151 -23.11 -9.00 6.05
C LEU A 151 -23.81 -9.94 7.02
#